data_5b0aafac308cd89c62e4347fc64a67d6
#
_entry.id   5b0aafac308cd89c62e4347fc64a67d6
#
_cell.length_a   1.000
_cell.length_b   1.000
_cell.length_c   1.000
_cell.angle_alpha   90.00
_cell.angle_beta   90.00
_cell.angle_gamma   90.00
#
_symmetry.space_group_name_H-M   'P 1'
#
loop_
_entity.id
_entity.type
_entity.pdbx_description
1 polymer ?
#
loop_
_entity_poly.entity_id
_entity_poly.type
_entity_poly.pdbx_seq_one_letter_code
_entity_poly.pdbx_strand_id
1 'polypeptide(L)'
;RTYPATHPERGAYFTRGTTRDEYARYSEAGPDYLYNVERLLKKFETAKQYVPEPKIKPAARATPYGALFFGTTASPAYEAVEMLAEEGIAIDTLRLRAFPFSDAVEEFIAGHETVFVIEQNRDGQMRRLLINEIDVPANEKLVPVLNYDGLPITARQIAGVIRATLGGTDNVTPITRKRDSSRKKS
;
A
#
# COMPACT_ATOMS: atom_id res chain seq x y z
N ARG A 1 24.40 21.80 -3.30
CA ARG A 1 23.07 22.44 -3.13
C ARG A 1 23.18 23.59 -2.13
N THR A 2 22.50 24.70 -2.42
CA THR A 2 22.41 25.84 -1.51
C THR A 2 21.07 25.78 -0.79
N TYR A 3 21.10 25.84 0.55
CA TYR A 3 19.89 25.95 1.33
C TYR A 3 19.44 27.42 1.41
N PRO A 4 18.13 27.69 1.54
CA PRO A 4 17.62 29.05 1.75
C PRO A 4 18.30 29.74 2.92
N ALA A 5 18.62 31.03 2.77
CA ALA A 5 19.23 31.88 3.78
C ALA A 5 20.63 31.47 4.31
N THR A 6 21.32 30.53 3.67
CA THR A 6 22.67 30.13 4.09
C THR A 6 23.78 31.05 3.54
N HIS A 7 23.45 31.91 2.58
CA HIS A 7 24.36 32.89 2.00
C HIS A 7 23.57 34.11 1.52
N PRO A 8 24.05 35.37 1.78
CA PRO A 8 23.30 36.58 1.46
C PRO A 8 22.87 36.71 0.00
N GLU A 9 23.73 36.32 -0.93
CA GLU A 9 23.46 36.43 -2.37
C GLU A 9 23.02 35.10 -2.99
N ARG A 10 23.60 33.95 -2.58
CA ARG A 10 23.39 32.66 -3.20
C ARG A 10 22.30 31.82 -2.52
N GLY A 11 21.97 32.17 -1.29
CA GLY A 11 20.89 31.54 -0.52
C GLY A 11 19.53 32.24 -0.63
N ALA A 12 19.49 33.42 -1.28
CA ALA A 12 18.25 34.13 -1.57
C ALA A 12 17.82 33.84 -3.02
N TYR A 13 16.78 33.05 -3.18
CA TYR A 13 16.24 32.72 -4.50
C TYR A 13 14.71 32.56 -4.46
N PHE A 14 14.13 32.77 -5.62
CA PHE A 14 12.68 32.67 -5.81
C PHE A 14 12.26 31.20 -5.93
N THR A 15 11.37 30.73 -5.03
CA THR A 15 10.99 29.33 -4.93
C THR A 15 9.61 29.02 -5.46
N ARG A 16 8.78 30.02 -5.77
CA ARG A 16 7.44 29.81 -6.35
C ARG A 16 7.48 29.86 -7.86
N GLY A 17 6.45 29.31 -8.48
CA GLY A 17 6.27 29.26 -9.93
C GLY A 17 5.92 27.85 -10.37
N THR A 18 5.52 27.70 -11.63
CA THR A 18 5.04 26.43 -12.19
C THR A 18 6.16 25.40 -12.27
N THR A 19 7.31 25.80 -12.84
CA THR A 19 8.46 24.90 -12.97
C THR A 19 9.79 25.65 -13.06
N ARG A 20 10.87 24.93 -13.31
CA ARG A 20 12.22 25.40 -13.54
C ARG A 20 12.81 24.72 -14.76
N ASP A 21 13.68 25.43 -15.50
CA ASP A 21 14.52 24.81 -16.52
C ASP A 21 15.65 23.96 -15.92
N GLU A 22 16.47 23.36 -16.74
CA GLU A 22 17.61 22.54 -16.31
C GLU A 22 18.67 23.29 -15.51
N TYR A 23 18.70 24.63 -15.61
CA TYR A 23 19.58 25.53 -14.85
C TYR A 23 18.93 26.09 -13.60
N ALA A 24 17.77 25.58 -13.21
CA ALA A 24 16.97 26.04 -12.09
C ALA A 24 16.41 27.47 -12.23
N ARG A 25 16.34 28.03 -13.44
CA ARG A 25 15.69 29.29 -13.71
C ARG A 25 14.19 29.11 -13.74
N TYR A 26 13.44 30.09 -13.27
CA TYR A 26 11.98 30.07 -13.35
C TYR A 26 11.52 29.95 -14.80
N SER A 27 10.56 29.05 -15.02
CA SER A 27 9.93 28.84 -16.32
C SER A 27 8.46 28.50 -16.19
N GLU A 28 7.66 28.99 -17.12
CA GLU A 28 6.26 28.56 -17.34
C GLU A 28 6.08 27.92 -18.73
N ALA A 29 7.20 27.62 -19.40
CA ALA A 29 7.18 26.97 -20.69
C ALA A 29 6.74 25.49 -20.56
N GLY A 30 5.78 25.09 -21.39
CA GLY A 30 5.27 23.71 -21.42
C GLY A 30 6.37 22.66 -21.60
N PRO A 31 7.36 22.84 -22.50
CA PRO A 31 8.47 21.90 -22.66
C PRO A 31 9.29 21.68 -21.40
N ASP A 32 9.59 22.75 -20.62
CA ASP A 32 10.33 22.62 -19.37
C ASP A 32 9.53 21.85 -18.32
N TYR A 33 8.22 22.09 -18.26
CA TYR A 33 7.32 21.35 -17.37
C TYR A 33 7.29 19.86 -17.72
N LEU A 34 7.08 19.54 -18.99
CA LEU A 34 7.05 18.17 -19.49
C LEU A 34 8.36 17.43 -19.18
N TYR A 35 9.51 18.05 -19.49
CA TYR A 35 10.83 17.51 -19.18
C TYR A 35 10.98 17.15 -17.68
N ASN A 36 10.54 18.03 -16.78
CA ASN A 36 10.61 17.76 -15.34
C ASN A 36 9.72 16.60 -14.91
N VAL A 37 8.50 16.50 -15.44
CA VAL A 37 7.57 15.41 -15.12
C VAL A 37 8.14 14.08 -15.61
N GLU A 38 8.59 14.00 -16.86
CA GLU A 38 9.19 12.78 -17.42
C GLU A 38 10.46 12.36 -16.67
N ARG A 39 11.29 13.33 -16.30
CA ARG A 39 12.48 13.08 -15.47
C ARG A 39 12.11 12.53 -14.10
N LEU A 40 11.03 13.01 -13.48
CA LEU A 40 10.55 12.48 -12.20
C LEU A 40 10.00 11.07 -12.34
N LEU A 41 9.24 10.77 -13.39
CA LEU A 41 8.76 9.41 -13.66
C LEU A 41 9.95 8.45 -13.82
N LYS A 42 10.95 8.80 -14.63
CA LYS A 42 12.18 8.01 -14.75
C LYS A 42 12.93 7.85 -13.43
N LYS A 43 12.90 8.87 -12.56
CA LYS A 43 13.50 8.79 -11.24
C LYS A 43 12.77 7.78 -10.33
N PHE A 44 11.44 7.69 -10.41
CA PHE A 44 10.68 6.68 -9.69
C PHE A 44 11.02 5.26 -10.15
N GLU A 45 11.12 5.02 -11.45
CA GLU A 45 11.57 3.73 -11.98
C GLU A 45 12.98 3.37 -11.47
N THR A 46 13.90 4.32 -11.50
CA THR A 46 15.24 4.13 -10.96
C THR A 46 15.20 3.83 -9.45
N ALA A 47 14.31 4.49 -8.71
CA ALA A 47 14.20 4.32 -7.26
C ALA A 47 13.76 2.91 -6.85
N LYS A 48 13.02 2.17 -7.67
CA LYS A 48 12.65 0.77 -7.43
C LYS A 48 13.86 -0.11 -7.09
N GLN A 49 15.02 0.18 -7.68
CA GLN A 49 16.26 -0.57 -7.47
C GLN A 49 17.00 -0.24 -6.16
N TYR A 50 16.60 0.82 -5.47
CA TYR A 50 17.28 1.32 -4.28
C TYR A 50 16.41 1.29 -3.01
N VAL A 51 15.13 0.99 -3.14
CA VAL A 51 14.25 0.84 -1.98
C VAL A 51 14.41 -0.53 -1.35
N PRO A 52 14.16 -0.67 -0.04
CA PRO A 52 14.20 -1.97 0.62
C PRO A 52 13.20 -2.94 0.02
N GLU A 53 13.68 -4.13 -0.38
CA GLU A 53 12.84 -5.21 -0.87
C GLU A 53 11.78 -5.63 0.16
N PRO A 54 10.59 -6.10 -0.27
CA PRO A 54 9.61 -6.67 0.62
C PRO A 54 10.17 -7.90 1.33
N LYS A 55 9.63 -8.22 2.48
CA LYS A 55 9.92 -9.49 3.15
C LYS A 55 8.84 -10.50 2.79
N ILE A 56 9.19 -11.46 1.96
CA ILE A 56 8.31 -12.57 1.58
C ILE A 56 8.63 -13.78 2.45
N LYS A 57 7.61 -14.42 2.99
CA LYS A 57 7.70 -15.66 3.75
C LYS A 57 6.65 -16.61 3.18
N PRO A 58 7.07 -17.67 2.47
CA PRO A 58 6.14 -18.67 1.97
C PRO A 58 5.56 -19.49 3.12
N ALA A 59 4.36 -20.00 2.90
CA ALA A 59 3.72 -20.97 3.77
C ALA A 59 4.45 -22.33 3.70
N ALA A 60 4.17 -23.21 4.66
CA ALA A 60 4.77 -24.55 4.68
C ALA A 60 4.34 -25.46 3.50
N ARG A 61 3.28 -25.09 2.79
CA ARG A 61 2.78 -25.77 1.59
C ARG A 61 2.31 -24.74 0.57
N ALA A 62 2.28 -25.14 -0.71
CA ALA A 62 1.77 -24.30 -1.79
C ALA A 62 0.33 -23.87 -1.51
N THR A 63 0.03 -22.61 -1.80
CA THR A 63 -1.27 -21.99 -1.54
C THR A 63 -1.59 -20.94 -2.61
N PRO A 64 -2.87 -20.78 -3.00
CA PRO A 64 -3.31 -19.70 -3.86
C PRO A 64 -3.53 -18.38 -3.09
N TYR A 65 -3.27 -18.35 -1.77
CA TYR A 65 -3.61 -17.24 -0.90
C TYR A 65 -2.36 -16.50 -0.41
N GLY A 66 -2.37 -15.18 -0.56
CA GLY A 66 -1.36 -14.28 -0.04
C GLY A 66 -1.93 -13.31 1.00
N ALA A 67 -1.09 -12.81 1.90
CA ALA A 67 -1.39 -11.69 2.80
C ALA A 67 -0.32 -10.62 2.66
N LEU A 68 -0.73 -9.39 2.35
CA LEU A 68 0.12 -8.22 2.20
C LEU A 68 -0.18 -7.23 3.32
N PHE A 69 0.85 -6.78 4.00
CA PHE A 69 0.75 -5.83 5.11
C PHE A 69 2.01 -4.99 5.26
N PHE A 70 1.94 -3.95 6.08
CA PHE A 70 3.06 -3.03 6.30
C PHE A 70 3.04 -2.44 7.72
N GLY A 71 4.13 -1.78 8.09
CA GLY A 71 4.26 -1.06 9.36
C GLY A 71 4.03 -1.95 10.58
N THR A 72 3.26 -1.44 11.54
CA THR A 72 2.94 -2.10 12.81
C THR A 72 1.96 -3.26 12.67
N THR A 73 1.26 -3.38 11.54
CA THR A 73 0.38 -4.50 11.23
C THR A 73 1.15 -5.83 11.11
N ALA A 74 2.48 -5.78 10.98
CA ALA A 74 3.29 -6.97 10.75
C ALA A 74 3.18 -8.02 11.86
N SER A 75 3.25 -7.62 13.14
CA SER A 75 3.19 -8.58 14.25
C SER A 75 1.86 -9.32 14.31
N PRO A 76 0.69 -8.64 14.35
CA PRO A 76 -0.59 -9.35 14.38
C PRO A 76 -0.89 -10.11 13.07
N ALA A 77 -0.34 -9.68 11.93
CA ALA A 77 -0.52 -10.41 10.68
C ALA A 77 0.23 -11.74 10.66
N TYR A 78 1.47 -11.79 11.14
CA TYR A 78 2.21 -13.05 11.28
C TYR A 78 1.52 -14.00 12.26
N GLU A 79 1.10 -13.52 13.42
CA GLU A 79 0.35 -14.32 14.40
C GLU A 79 -0.96 -14.85 13.79
N ALA A 80 -1.69 -14.04 13.04
CA ALA A 80 -2.92 -14.47 12.38
C ALA A 80 -2.67 -15.60 11.37
N VAL A 81 -1.58 -15.51 10.60
CA VAL A 81 -1.23 -16.56 9.62
C VAL A 81 -0.82 -17.84 10.34
N GLU A 82 -0.15 -17.77 11.48
CA GLU A 82 0.16 -18.95 12.32
C GLU A 82 -1.12 -19.60 12.85
N MET A 83 -2.07 -18.83 13.37
CA MET A 83 -3.40 -19.32 13.81
C MET A 83 -4.16 -20.02 12.66
N LEU A 84 -4.15 -19.44 11.46
CA LEU A 84 -4.80 -20.01 10.28
C LEU A 84 -4.11 -21.30 9.80
N ALA A 85 -2.78 -21.37 9.92
CA ALA A 85 -2.02 -22.57 9.59
C ALA A 85 -2.36 -23.75 10.52
N GLU A 86 -2.59 -23.51 11.82
CA GLU A 86 -3.10 -24.54 12.76
C GLU A 86 -4.47 -25.07 12.36
N GLU A 87 -5.28 -24.25 11.70
CA GLU A 87 -6.59 -24.65 11.14
C GLU A 87 -6.50 -25.28 9.75
N GLY A 88 -5.28 -25.43 9.22
CA GLY A 88 -5.04 -25.99 7.89
C GLY A 88 -5.18 -24.99 6.74
N ILE A 89 -5.25 -23.70 6.99
CA ILE A 89 -5.29 -22.64 5.98
C ILE A 89 -3.87 -22.09 5.80
N ALA A 90 -3.24 -22.39 4.67
CA ALA A 90 -1.91 -21.91 4.33
C ALA A 90 -1.99 -20.55 3.62
N ILE A 91 -1.15 -19.60 4.01
CA ILE A 91 -1.11 -18.25 3.44
C ILE A 91 0.34 -17.80 3.32
N ASP A 92 0.76 -17.41 2.13
CA ASP A 92 2.04 -16.76 1.90
C ASP A 92 1.97 -15.31 2.39
N THR A 93 3.05 -14.80 2.93
CA THR A 93 3.07 -13.42 3.45
C THR A 93 4.06 -12.54 2.70
N LEU A 94 3.65 -11.29 2.45
CA LEU A 94 4.50 -10.22 1.98
C LEU A 94 4.38 -9.02 2.93
N ARG A 95 5.46 -8.70 3.63
CA ARG A 95 5.59 -7.45 4.37
C ARG A 95 6.17 -6.38 3.46
N LEU A 96 5.35 -5.43 3.07
CA LEU A 96 5.77 -4.27 2.30
C LEU A 96 6.63 -3.34 3.17
N ARG A 97 7.70 -2.77 2.58
CA ARG A 97 8.69 -1.97 3.31
C ARG A 97 8.91 -0.60 2.71
N ALA A 98 8.61 -0.42 1.45
CA ALA A 98 8.91 0.81 0.72
C ALA A 98 7.96 1.05 -0.45
N PHE A 99 8.03 2.26 -0.98
CA PHE A 99 7.49 2.70 -2.24
C PHE A 99 8.58 3.51 -2.98
N PRO A 100 8.73 3.44 -4.31
CA PRO A 100 7.93 2.66 -5.28
C PRO A 100 8.01 1.15 -5.05
N PHE A 101 6.99 0.41 -5.53
CA PHE A 101 6.99 -1.06 -5.38
C PHE A 101 8.04 -1.69 -6.29
N SER A 102 8.80 -2.65 -5.74
CA SER A 102 9.69 -3.48 -6.55
C SER A 102 8.90 -4.57 -7.29
N ASP A 103 9.50 -5.13 -8.32
CA ASP A 103 8.89 -6.20 -9.14
C ASP A 103 8.44 -7.40 -8.30
N ALA A 104 9.12 -7.68 -7.19
CA ALA A 104 8.75 -8.74 -6.26
C ALA A 104 7.34 -8.56 -5.65
N VAL A 105 6.82 -7.33 -5.53
CA VAL A 105 5.45 -7.07 -5.08
C VAL A 105 4.45 -7.46 -6.15
N GLU A 106 4.73 -7.12 -7.39
CA GLU A 106 3.91 -7.46 -8.55
C GLU A 106 3.88 -8.98 -8.78
N GLU A 107 5.05 -9.62 -8.78
CA GLU A 107 5.18 -11.07 -8.89
C GLU A 107 4.41 -11.81 -7.79
N PHE A 108 4.47 -11.32 -6.55
CA PHE A 108 3.71 -11.89 -5.45
C PHE A 108 2.21 -11.82 -5.71
N ILE A 109 1.69 -10.67 -6.14
CA ILE A 109 0.27 -10.50 -6.43
C ILE A 109 -0.15 -11.32 -7.66
N ALA A 110 0.68 -11.36 -8.69
CA ALA A 110 0.42 -12.16 -9.89
C ALA A 110 0.35 -13.66 -9.58
N GLY A 111 1.21 -14.14 -8.69
CA GLY A 111 1.33 -15.56 -8.32
C GLY A 111 0.21 -16.11 -7.45
N HIS A 112 -0.67 -15.26 -6.92
CA HIS A 112 -1.77 -15.69 -6.06
C HIS A 112 -3.14 -15.43 -6.71
N GLU A 113 -4.14 -16.24 -6.35
CA GLU A 113 -5.53 -16.02 -6.74
C GLU A 113 -6.18 -14.94 -5.87
N THR A 114 -5.86 -14.93 -4.58
CA THR A 114 -6.39 -13.95 -3.62
C THR A 114 -5.26 -13.44 -2.73
N VAL A 115 -5.15 -12.12 -2.60
CA VAL A 115 -4.20 -11.45 -1.69
C VAL A 115 -4.97 -10.56 -0.73
N PHE A 116 -4.92 -10.88 0.55
CA PHE A 116 -5.51 -10.09 1.62
C PHE A 116 -4.62 -8.89 1.94
N VAL A 117 -5.11 -7.68 1.68
CA VAL A 117 -4.40 -6.43 1.99
C VAL A 117 -4.85 -5.92 3.35
N ILE A 118 -3.98 -6.04 4.35
CA ILE A 118 -4.31 -5.77 5.76
C ILE A 118 -3.85 -4.36 6.13
N GLU A 119 -4.81 -3.48 6.43
CA GLU A 119 -4.58 -2.05 6.65
C GLU A 119 -5.35 -1.52 7.86
N GLN A 120 -4.75 -0.56 8.56
CA GLN A 120 -5.38 0.13 9.67
C GLN A 120 -5.89 1.52 9.22
N ASN A 121 -6.75 1.52 8.22
CA ASN A 121 -7.50 2.68 7.74
C ASN A 121 -8.83 2.25 7.13
N ARG A 122 -9.77 3.21 7.00
CA ARG A 122 -11.11 2.97 6.49
C ARG A 122 -11.16 2.76 4.98
N ASP A 123 -10.25 3.37 4.26
CA ASP A 123 -10.41 3.61 2.82
C ASP A 123 -9.61 2.64 1.94
N GLY A 124 -8.86 1.68 2.54
CA GLY A 124 -8.04 0.74 1.79
C GLY A 124 -6.98 1.45 0.94
N GLN A 125 -6.25 2.38 1.56
CA GLN A 125 -5.34 3.27 0.83
C GLN A 125 -4.20 2.52 0.15
N MET A 126 -3.62 1.54 0.82
CA MET A 126 -2.56 0.71 0.23
C MET A 126 -3.11 -0.16 -0.91
N ARG A 127 -4.29 -0.77 -0.73
CA ARG A 127 -4.95 -1.52 -1.80
C ARG A 127 -5.17 -0.66 -3.05
N ARG A 128 -5.63 0.57 -2.87
CA ARG A 128 -5.84 1.50 -3.99
C ARG A 128 -4.52 1.89 -4.66
N LEU A 129 -3.48 2.11 -3.87
CA LEU A 129 -2.15 2.42 -4.40
C LEU A 129 -1.61 1.24 -5.22
N LEU A 130 -1.72 0.01 -4.71
CA LEU A 130 -1.33 -1.20 -5.45
C LEU A 130 -2.09 -1.33 -6.78
N ILE A 131 -3.40 -1.10 -6.79
CA ILE A 131 -4.20 -1.16 -8.02
C ILE A 131 -3.75 -0.13 -9.05
N ASN A 132 -3.31 1.06 -8.61
CA ASN A 132 -2.89 2.13 -9.51
C ASN A 132 -1.46 1.98 -10.04
N GLU A 133 -0.59 1.27 -9.32
CA GLU A 133 0.85 1.28 -9.57
C GLU A 133 1.39 -0.04 -10.18
N ILE A 134 0.61 -1.11 -10.17
CA ILE A 134 1.04 -2.42 -10.67
C ILE A 134 0.27 -2.83 -11.92
N ASP A 135 0.97 -3.47 -12.86
CA ASP A 135 0.46 -3.85 -14.20
C ASP A 135 -0.24 -5.23 -14.21
N VAL A 136 -0.77 -5.70 -13.09
CA VAL A 136 -1.56 -6.93 -13.04
C VAL A 136 -3.02 -6.62 -12.74
N PRO A 137 -3.99 -7.47 -13.13
CA PRO A 137 -5.40 -7.26 -12.81
C PRO A 137 -5.66 -7.44 -11.30
N ALA A 138 -5.09 -6.53 -10.51
CA ALA A 138 -5.07 -6.59 -9.05
C ALA A 138 -6.44 -6.36 -8.43
N ASN A 139 -7.35 -5.66 -9.10
CA ASN A 139 -8.61 -5.24 -8.52
C ASN A 139 -9.48 -6.40 -8.03
N GLU A 140 -9.47 -7.51 -8.75
CA GLU A 140 -10.23 -8.72 -8.42
C GLU A 140 -9.52 -9.60 -7.39
N LYS A 141 -8.18 -9.57 -7.36
CA LYS A 141 -7.36 -10.39 -6.48
C LYS A 141 -7.17 -9.80 -5.09
N LEU A 142 -7.16 -8.46 -4.96
CA LEU A 142 -6.86 -7.78 -3.71
C LEU A 142 -8.10 -7.63 -2.82
N VAL A 143 -8.16 -8.41 -1.76
CA VAL A 143 -9.25 -8.38 -0.77
C VAL A 143 -8.84 -7.52 0.43
N PRO A 144 -9.59 -6.44 0.75
CA PRO A 144 -9.23 -5.57 1.87
C PRO A 144 -9.58 -6.20 3.22
N VAL A 145 -8.65 -6.13 4.16
CA VAL A 145 -8.85 -6.43 5.60
C VAL A 145 -8.58 -5.14 6.37
N LEU A 146 -9.64 -4.42 6.74
CA LEU A 146 -9.54 -3.06 7.27
C LEU A 146 -9.89 -2.99 8.75
N ASN A 147 -9.12 -2.22 9.51
CA ASN A 147 -9.44 -1.83 10.89
C ASN A 147 -9.32 -0.31 11.06
N TYR A 148 -10.33 0.32 11.66
CA TYR A 148 -10.35 1.79 11.85
C TYR A 148 -11.22 2.21 13.05
N ASP A 149 -11.24 1.39 14.08
CA ASP A 149 -11.98 1.65 15.34
C ASP A 149 -11.19 2.48 16.35
N GLY A 150 -9.96 2.87 16.01
CA GLY A 150 -9.07 3.64 16.88
C GLY A 150 -8.15 2.76 17.74
N LEU A 151 -8.27 1.45 17.66
CA LEU A 151 -7.40 0.48 18.34
C LEU A 151 -6.52 -0.26 17.32
N PRO A 152 -5.35 -0.77 17.73
CA PRO A 152 -4.54 -1.62 16.89
C PRO A 152 -5.30 -2.89 16.48
N ILE A 153 -5.17 -3.28 15.20
CA ILE A 153 -5.74 -4.53 14.71
C ILE A 153 -5.12 -5.74 15.43
N THR A 154 -5.93 -6.72 15.76
CA THR A 154 -5.47 -7.96 16.41
C THR A 154 -5.37 -9.13 15.44
N ALA A 155 -4.55 -10.12 15.76
CA ALA A 155 -4.43 -11.35 15.00
C ALA A 155 -5.77 -12.08 14.83
N ARG A 156 -6.60 -12.11 15.87
CA ARG A 156 -7.94 -12.73 15.81
C ARG A 156 -8.88 -12.04 14.84
N GLN A 157 -8.84 -10.70 14.77
CA GLN A 157 -9.63 -9.95 13.79
C GLN A 157 -9.19 -10.28 12.35
N ILE A 158 -7.87 -10.28 12.10
CA ILE A 158 -7.31 -10.63 10.79
C ILE A 158 -7.72 -12.06 10.40
N ALA A 159 -7.43 -13.04 11.26
CA ALA A 159 -7.75 -14.44 11.01
C ALA A 159 -9.26 -14.66 10.80
N GLY A 160 -10.10 -13.97 11.60
CA GLY A 160 -11.56 -14.03 11.47
C GLY A 160 -12.06 -13.56 10.10
N VAL A 161 -11.57 -12.43 9.61
CA VAL A 161 -11.95 -11.91 8.28
C VAL A 161 -11.49 -12.85 7.17
N ILE A 162 -10.25 -13.32 7.23
CA ILE A 162 -9.70 -14.24 6.21
C ILE A 162 -10.50 -15.54 6.19
N ARG A 163 -10.75 -16.14 7.35
CA ARG A 163 -11.52 -17.39 7.47
C ARG A 163 -12.92 -17.24 6.88
N ALA A 164 -13.62 -16.17 7.21
CA ALA A 164 -14.96 -15.91 6.70
C ALA A 164 -14.96 -15.73 5.17
N THR A 165 -13.94 -15.06 4.63
CA THR A 165 -13.81 -14.88 3.18
C THR A 165 -13.57 -16.20 2.46
N LEU A 166 -12.74 -17.09 3.02
CA LEU A 166 -12.39 -18.37 2.41
C LEU A 166 -13.44 -19.46 2.66
N GLY A 167 -14.15 -19.41 3.78
CA GLY A 167 -15.14 -20.43 4.17
C GLY A 167 -16.51 -20.29 3.53
N GLY A 168 -16.82 -19.20 2.85
CA GLY A 168 -18.07 -19.01 2.08
C GLY A 168 -19.37 -19.08 2.88
N THR A 169 -19.34 -19.19 4.23
CA THR A 169 -20.54 -19.20 5.08
C THR A 169 -20.25 -18.64 6.47
N ASP A 170 -21.15 -17.75 6.86
CA ASP A 170 -21.59 -17.33 8.19
C ASP A 170 -20.77 -16.33 9.01
N ASN A 171 -21.37 -15.12 9.06
CA ASN A 171 -21.37 -14.19 10.19
C ASN A 171 -20.05 -13.56 10.65
N VAL A 172 -19.22 -13.09 9.75
CA VAL A 172 -18.37 -11.95 10.06
C VAL A 172 -18.95 -10.74 9.34
N THR A 173 -19.79 -10.00 10.04
CA THR A 173 -20.23 -8.67 9.57
C THR A 173 -18.97 -7.82 9.44
N PRO A 174 -18.61 -7.35 8.24
CA PRO A 174 -17.63 -6.28 8.16
C PRO A 174 -18.13 -5.16 9.07
N ILE A 175 -17.24 -4.52 9.83
CA ILE A 175 -17.60 -3.36 10.65
C ILE A 175 -17.91 -2.21 9.69
N THR A 176 -18.94 -2.37 8.88
CA THR A 176 -19.58 -1.31 8.11
C THR A 176 -20.78 -0.86 8.95
N ARG A 177 -20.59 0.22 9.70
CA ARG A 177 -21.71 0.94 10.28
C ARG A 177 -22.76 1.15 9.19
N LYS A 178 -23.91 0.45 9.26
CA LYS A 178 -25.08 0.82 8.52
C LYS A 178 -25.31 2.30 8.79
N ARG A 179 -25.34 3.12 7.75
CA ARG A 179 -25.78 4.51 7.86
C ARG A 179 -27.17 4.46 8.48
N ASP A 180 -27.28 4.91 9.71
CA ASP A 180 -28.56 5.12 10.37
C ASP A 180 -29.25 6.25 9.60
N SER A 181 -30.25 5.88 8.83
CA SER A 181 -31.07 6.79 8.01
C SER A 181 -32.03 7.61 8.87
N SER A 182 -31.98 7.53 10.20
CA SER A 182 -32.92 8.16 11.13
C SER A 182 -32.57 9.61 11.52
N ARG A 183 -31.42 10.18 11.08
CA ARG A 183 -31.12 11.60 11.28
C ARG A 183 -31.57 12.47 10.12
N LYS A 184 -32.87 12.50 9.84
CA LYS A 184 -33.54 13.61 9.18
C LYS A 184 -34.67 14.09 10.07
N LYS A 185 -34.63 15.38 10.40
CA LYS A 185 -35.61 16.26 11.08
C LYS A 185 -35.26 16.61 12.53
N SER A 186 -34.53 17.68 12.69
CA SER A 186 -34.95 18.88 13.45
C SER A 186 -34.07 20.04 12.97
#